data_001f978ec3c0f676ffc33d3b7f3c184c
#
_entry.id   001f978ec3c0f676ffc33d3b7f3c184c
#
_cell.length_a   1.000
_cell.length_b   1.000
_cell.length_c   1.000
_cell.angle_alpha   90.00
_cell.angle_beta   90.00
_cell.angle_gamma   90.00
#
_symmetry.space_group_name_H-M   'P 1'
#
loop_
_entity.id
_entity.type
_entity.pdbx_description
1 polymer ?
#
loop_
_entity_poly.entity_id
_entity_poly.type
_entity_poly.pdbx_seq_one_letter_code
_entity_poly.pdbx_strand_id
1 'polypeptide(L)'
;RCLSCGTSIGLQHVRSEGREHRLGTQLIAAVCEGHGARSYITADDCAEEMDDLDCDTAWLKHVLPRNPRDFKTPNYGMNTFDRLFTARQKVSLTTFSDLVGEARERVLRDALASGLEEGDRLEAGGAGAAAYADAVATYLGIAVSRLTDYSSSICSWHSGRGVIRNVFARQAIPMTWDYAEANPLSSSSGCFSSQLDWVANVVKKTPAQNNGSSADQADASSRLFDQCVV
;
A
#
# COMPACT_ATOMS: atom_id res chain seq x y z
N ARG A 1 -3.31 -22.90 -21.65
CA ARG A 1 -2.87 -23.30 -23.00
C ARG A 1 -2.10 -22.16 -23.66
N CYS A 2 -1.13 -22.50 -24.47
CA CYS A 2 -0.41 -21.52 -25.28
C CYS A 2 -1.36 -20.89 -26.30
N LEU A 3 -1.39 -19.57 -26.36
CA LEU A 3 -2.27 -18.83 -27.30
C LEU A 3 -1.84 -19.03 -28.77
N SER A 4 -0.55 -19.25 -29.00
CA SER A 4 0.00 -19.42 -30.35
C SER A 4 -0.21 -20.81 -30.93
N CYS A 5 0.05 -21.88 -30.15
CA CYS A 5 0.04 -23.25 -30.65
C CYS A 5 -1.00 -24.16 -29.99
N GLY A 6 -1.78 -23.67 -29.04
CA GLY A 6 -2.82 -24.44 -28.33
C GLY A 6 -2.30 -25.52 -27.37
N THR A 7 -1.00 -25.72 -27.26
CA THR A 7 -0.39 -26.73 -26.39
C THR A 7 -0.73 -26.49 -24.93
N SER A 8 -0.98 -27.56 -24.18
CA SER A 8 -1.23 -27.46 -22.74
C SER A 8 0.06 -27.07 -22.00
N ILE A 9 0.01 -26.04 -21.21
CA ILE A 9 1.11 -25.60 -20.36
C ILE A 9 0.89 -26.17 -18.96
N GLY A 10 1.81 -27.01 -18.50
CA GLY A 10 1.75 -27.61 -17.17
C GLY A 10 2.06 -26.60 -16.07
N LEU A 11 1.41 -26.72 -14.92
CA LEU A 11 1.61 -25.85 -13.77
C LEU A 11 3.07 -25.80 -13.27
N GLN A 12 3.78 -26.93 -13.38
CA GLN A 12 5.20 -27.02 -12.99
C GLN A 12 6.07 -26.15 -13.88
N HIS A 13 5.79 -26.09 -15.19
CA HIS A 13 6.50 -25.20 -16.11
C HIS A 13 6.27 -23.73 -15.73
N VAL A 14 5.03 -23.31 -15.49
CA VAL A 14 4.71 -21.94 -15.09
C VAL A 14 5.42 -21.57 -13.79
N ARG A 15 5.48 -22.48 -12.82
CA ARG A 15 6.22 -22.26 -11.57
C ARG A 15 7.74 -22.17 -11.78
N SER A 16 8.29 -22.95 -12.68
CA SER A 16 9.71 -22.87 -13.04
C SER A 16 10.02 -21.52 -13.65
N GLU A 17 9.24 -21.10 -14.67
CA GLU A 17 9.40 -19.78 -15.31
C GLU A 17 9.30 -18.64 -14.30
N GLY A 18 8.37 -18.72 -13.35
CA GLY A 18 8.22 -17.74 -12.28
C GLY A 18 9.46 -17.66 -11.36
N ARG A 19 9.99 -18.81 -10.93
CA ARG A 19 11.18 -18.86 -10.07
C ARG A 19 12.44 -18.35 -10.76
N GLU A 20 12.52 -18.55 -12.07
CA GLU A 20 13.60 -18.04 -12.93
C GLU A 20 13.37 -16.59 -13.38
N HIS A 21 12.31 -15.94 -12.88
CA HIS A 21 11.95 -14.56 -13.20
C HIS A 21 11.75 -14.30 -14.71
N ARG A 22 11.22 -15.28 -15.43
CA ARG A 22 10.92 -15.17 -16.86
C ARG A 22 9.45 -14.91 -17.16
N LEU A 23 8.60 -14.77 -16.13
CA LEU A 23 7.21 -14.33 -16.31
C LEU A 23 7.20 -12.81 -16.50
N GLY A 24 6.67 -12.38 -17.64
CA GLY A 24 6.40 -10.99 -17.94
C GLY A 24 4.98 -10.57 -17.53
N THR A 25 4.70 -9.29 -17.70
CA THR A 25 3.36 -8.70 -17.55
C THR A 25 2.95 -8.04 -18.87
N GLN A 26 1.65 -8.05 -19.14
CA GLN A 26 1.08 -7.40 -20.32
C GLN A 26 -0.14 -6.60 -19.91
N LEU A 27 -0.20 -5.33 -20.30
CA LEU A 27 -1.41 -4.53 -20.17
C LEU A 27 -2.51 -5.15 -21.04
N ILE A 28 -3.68 -5.38 -20.47
CA ILE A 28 -4.84 -5.93 -21.21
C ILE A 28 -5.81 -4.82 -21.55
N ALA A 29 -6.12 -3.95 -20.58
CA ALA A 29 -7.04 -2.84 -20.72
C ALA A 29 -6.79 -1.79 -19.64
N ALA A 30 -7.16 -0.54 -19.91
CA ALA A 30 -7.25 0.51 -18.92
C ALA A 30 -8.70 0.92 -18.68
N VAL A 31 -9.00 1.26 -17.44
CA VAL A 31 -10.31 1.80 -17.03
C VAL A 31 -10.18 3.30 -16.87
N CYS A 32 -10.90 4.03 -17.68
CA CYS A 32 -10.91 5.50 -17.68
C CYS A 32 -12.23 6.00 -17.10
N GLU A 33 -12.14 7.02 -16.25
CA GLU A 33 -13.32 7.75 -15.78
C GLU A 33 -13.64 8.86 -16.77
N GLY A 34 -14.88 8.87 -17.27
CA GLY A 34 -15.42 9.89 -18.16
C GLY A 34 -16.59 10.63 -17.53
N HIS A 35 -17.17 11.60 -18.24
CA HIS A 35 -18.36 12.32 -17.81
C HIS A 35 -19.56 11.36 -17.67
N GLY A 36 -19.82 10.88 -16.46
CA GLY A 36 -21.01 10.11 -16.10
C GLY A 36 -20.92 8.59 -16.31
N ALA A 37 -19.87 8.07 -16.94
CA ALA A 37 -19.66 6.62 -17.12
C ALA A 37 -18.17 6.28 -17.21
N ARG A 38 -17.84 5.02 -16.84
CA ARG A 38 -16.51 4.46 -17.07
C ARG A 38 -16.41 3.92 -18.48
N SER A 39 -15.28 4.16 -19.13
CA SER A 39 -14.91 3.54 -20.39
C SER A 39 -13.76 2.56 -20.17
N TYR A 40 -13.74 1.53 -21.02
CA TYR A 40 -12.66 0.55 -21.04
C TYR A 40 -11.96 0.70 -22.38
N ILE A 41 -10.67 0.95 -22.36
CA ILE A 41 -9.83 1.05 -23.55
C ILE A 41 -8.87 -0.14 -23.60
N THR A 42 -8.55 -0.58 -24.82
CA THR A 42 -7.63 -1.70 -25.02
C THR A 42 -6.18 -1.27 -24.76
N ALA A 43 -5.28 -2.24 -24.59
CA ALA A 43 -3.85 -1.95 -24.44
C ALA A 43 -3.28 -1.20 -25.64
N ASP A 44 -3.76 -1.49 -26.85
CA ASP A 44 -3.29 -0.88 -28.10
C ASP A 44 -3.62 0.63 -28.18
N ASP A 45 -4.64 1.06 -27.43
CA ASP A 45 -5.05 2.47 -27.33
C ASP A 45 -4.36 3.21 -26.16
N CYS A 46 -3.59 2.48 -25.35
CA CYS A 46 -2.82 3.02 -24.23
C CYS A 46 -1.37 3.19 -24.67
N ALA A 47 -0.97 4.44 -24.94
CA ALA A 47 0.44 4.76 -25.15
C ALA A 47 1.19 4.74 -23.80
N GLU A 48 1.58 3.58 -23.34
CA GLU A 48 2.35 3.43 -22.10
C GLU A 48 3.71 2.80 -22.40
N GLU A 49 4.73 3.64 -22.41
CA GLU A 49 6.12 3.15 -22.27
C GLU A 49 6.33 2.79 -20.80
N MET A 50 6.62 1.53 -20.56
CA MET A 50 7.08 1.05 -19.24
C MET A 50 8.55 1.41 -19.13
N ASP A 51 8.86 2.61 -18.68
CA ASP A 51 10.21 2.98 -18.34
C ASP A 51 10.74 2.09 -17.20
N ASP A 52 12.02 1.73 -17.27
CA ASP A 52 12.76 1.12 -16.16
C ASP A 52 12.88 2.16 -15.02
N LEU A 53 11.82 2.24 -14.22
CA LEU A 53 11.79 3.10 -13.05
C LEU A 53 12.66 2.48 -11.96
N ASP A 54 13.82 3.09 -11.72
CA ASP A 54 14.68 2.72 -10.61
C ASP A 54 14.26 3.47 -9.34
N CYS A 55 14.08 2.72 -8.25
CA CYS A 55 13.84 3.30 -6.93
C CYS A 55 14.56 2.46 -5.87
N ASP A 56 15.09 3.12 -4.85
CA ASP A 56 15.67 2.40 -3.71
C ASP A 56 14.57 1.65 -2.96
N THR A 57 14.59 0.34 -3.11
CA THR A 57 13.65 -0.58 -2.47
C THR A 57 14.35 -1.55 -1.51
N ALA A 58 15.56 -1.23 -1.06
CA ALA A 58 16.34 -2.10 -0.18
C ALA A 58 15.53 -2.49 1.09
N TRP A 59 14.76 -1.56 1.63
CA TRP A 59 13.90 -1.75 2.79
C TRP A 59 12.69 -2.68 2.53
N LEU A 60 12.28 -2.90 1.28
CA LEU A 60 11.21 -3.83 0.89
C LEU A 60 11.70 -5.26 0.63
N LYS A 61 13.01 -5.52 0.63
CA LYS A 61 13.59 -6.84 0.30
C LYS A 61 13.48 -7.85 1.43
N HIS A 62 12.55 -7.67 2.35
CA HIS A 62 12.25 -8.67 3.37
C HIS A 62 11.59 -9.90 2.75
N VAL A 63 12.05 -11.08 3.18
CA VAL A 63 11.52 -12.37 2.73
C VAL A 63 10.12 -12.57 3.30
N LEU A 64 9.21 -13.06 2.45
CA LEU A 64 7.87 -13.43 2.90
C LEU A 64 7.94 -14.60 3.88
N PRO A 65 7.10 -14.61 4.94
CA PRO A 65 7.04 -15.73 5.87
C PRO A 65 6.73 -17.05 5.14
N ARG A 66 7.39 -18.11 5.56
CA ARG A 66 7.16 -19.45 4.99
C ARG A 66 5.80 -20.01 5.42
N ASN A 67 4.80 -19.79 4.61
CA ASN A 67 3.46 -20.34 4.80
C ASN A 67 2.92 -20.92 3.48
N PRO A 68 3.28 -22.19 3.13
CA PRO A 68 2.87 -22.79 1.85
C PRO A 68 1.35 -22.97 1.72
N ARG A 69 0.61 -22.98 2.84
CA ARG A 69 -0.85 -23.08 2.83
C ARG A 69 -1.50 -21.81 2.31
N ASP A 70 -1.07 -20.65 2.81
CA ASP A 70 -1.77 -19.40 2.62
C ASP A 70 -1.03 -18.45 1.64
N PHE A 71 0.32 -18.59 1.54
CA PHE A 71 1.13 -17.79 0.65
C PHE A 71 1.45 -18.58 -0.64
N LYS A 72 0.85 -18.15 -1.75
CA LYS A 72 1.00 -18.83 -3.05
C LYS A 72 2.02 -18.15 -3.96
N THR A 73 2.27 -16.87 -3.78
CA THR A 73 3.19 -16.06 -4.59
C THR A 73 4.64 -16.60 -4.59
N PRO A 74 5.20 -17.15 -3.51
CA PRO A 74 6.57 -17.73 -3.54
C PRO A 74 6.72 -18.91 -4.52
N ASN A 75 5.65 -19.63 -4.84
CA ASN A 75 5.70 -20.70 -5.83
C ASN A 75 6.03 -20.20 -7.25
N TYR A 76 5.88 -18.89 -7.48
CA TYR A 76 6.06 -18.22 -8.75
C TYR A 76 7.17 -17.17 -8.71
N GLY A 77 8.11 -17.30 -7.75
CA GLY A 77 9.28 -16.42 -7.65
C GLY A 77 9.07 -15.12 -6.88
N MET A 78 7.85 -14.84 -6.41
CA MET A 78 7.55 -13.66 -5.59
C MET A 78 7.74 -14.01 -4.10
N ASN A 79 8.98 -14.10 -3.67
CA ASN A 79 9.38 -14.59 -2.34
C ASN A 79 9.78 -13.48 -1.37
N THR A 80 9.78 -12.22 -1.82
CA THR A 80 10.07 -11.02 -1.03
C THR A 80 8.95 -10.00 -1.21
N PHE A 81 8.78 -9.08 -0.26
CA PHE A 81 7.71 -8.07 -0.32
C PHE A 81 7.84 -7.17 -1.54
N ASP A 82 9.05 -6.76 -1.93
CA ASP A 82 9.28 -5.90 -3.10
C ASP A 82 8.77 -6.51 -4.42
N ARG A 83 8.71 -7.83 -4.49
CA ARG A 83 8.21 -8.54 -5.68
C ARG A 83 6.69 -8.60 -5.79
N LEU A 84 5.98 -8.15 -4.76
CA LEU A 84 4.53 -8.01 -4.80
C LEU A 84 4.08 -6.71 -5.47
N PHE A 85 5.00 -5.86 -5.88
CA PHE A 85 4.73 -4.54 -6.45
C PHE A 85 5.39 -4.38 -7.80
N THR A 86 4.72 -3.68 -8.71
CA THR A 86 5.33 -3.22 -9.97
C THR A 86 6.33 -2.09 -9.69
N ALA A 87 7.18 -1.75 -10.68
CA ALA A 87 8.11 -0.63 -10.56
C ALA A 87 7.36 0.69 -10.28
N ARG A 88 6.28 0.96 -11.01
CA ARG A 88 5.44 2.15 -10.82
C ARG A 88 4.83 2.21 -9.42
N GLN A 89 4.31 1.09 -8.92
CA GLN A 89 3.74 1.02 -7.57
C GLN A 89 4.80 1.31 -6.50
N LYS A 90 6.01 0.77 -6.66
CA LYS A 90 7.12 1.04 -5.75
C LYS A 90 7.49 2.52 -5.73
N VAL A 91 7.71 3.13 -6.90
CA VAL A 91 7.98 4.57 -7.02
C VAL A 91 6.88 5.39 -6.38
N SER A 92 5.62 5.08 -6.67
CA SER A 92 4.48 5.80 -6.09
C SER A 92 4.47 5.71 -4.57
N LEU A 93 4.59 4.51 -4.00
CA LEU A 93 4.53 4.30 -2.54
C LEU A 93 5.73 4.93 -1.83
N THR A 94 6.94 4.84 -2.40
CA THR A 94 8.12 5.51 -1.83
C THR A 94 7.97 7.03 -1.88
N THR A 95 7.51 7.58 -2.99
CA THR A 95 7.25 9.03 -3.11
C THR A 95 6.23 9.51 -2.07
N PHE A 96 5.12 8.81 -1.90
CA PHE A 96 4.15 9.18 -0.85
C PHE A 96 4.75 9.05 0.55
N SER A 97 5.60 8.07 0.80
CA SER A 97 6.31 7.93 2.07
C SER A 97 7.25 9.11 2.34
N ASP A 98 8.03 9.53 1.34
CA ASP A 98 8.95 10.66 1.46
C ASP A 98 8.19 11.97 1.70
N LEU A 99 7.08 12.17 0.98
CA LEU A 99 6.20 13.33 1.14
C LEU A 99 5.59 13.43 2.55
N VAL A 100 5.45 12.33 3.29
CA VAL A 100 5.04 12.38 4.72
C VAL A 100 6.08 13.11 5.55
N GLY A 101 7.37 12.87 5.30
CA GLY A 101 8.45 13.59 5.96
C GLY A 101 8.43 15.10 5.64
N GLU A 102 8.29 15.46 4.38
CA GLU A 102 8.18 16.86 3.97
C GLU A 102 6.94 17.56 4.57
N ALA A 103 5.80 16.85 4.59
CA ALA A 103 4.58 17.37 5.22
C ALA A 103 4.77 17.61 6.72
N ARG A 104 5.47 16.70 7.42
CA ARG A 104 5.83 16.88 8.83
C ARG A 104 6.61 18.17 9.05
N GLU A 105 7.67 18.39 8.26
CA GLU A 105 8.51 19.60 8.35
C GLU A 105 7.71 20.87 8.05
N ARG A 106 6.78 20.80 7.11
CA ARG A 106 5.89 21.93 6.81
C ARG A 106 4.95 22.23 7.96
N VAL A 107 4.30 21.19 8.51
CA VAL A 107 3.39 21.34 9.66
C VAL A 107 4.12 21.92 10.88
N LEU A 108 5.36 21.48 11.14
CA LEU A 108 6.18 22.03 12.23
C LEU A 108 6.42 23.53 12.03
N ARG A 109 6.85 23.95 10.84
CA ARG A 109 7.07 25.38 10.53
C ARG A 109 5.79 26.20 10.68
N ASP A 110 4.66 25.70 10.15
CA ASP A 110 3.38 26.39 10.20
C ASP A 110 2.86 26.51 11.64
N ALA A 111 3.05 25.47 12.47
CA ALA A 111 2.68 25.47 13.88
C ALA A 111 3.51 26.46 14.69
N LEU A 112 4.84 26.51 14.49
CA LEU A 112 5.71 27.52 15.11
C LEU A 112 5.33 28.93 14.69
N ALA A 113 5.05 29.15 13.40
CA ALA A 113 4.63 30.45 12.88
C ALA A 113 3.26 30.89 13.44
N SER A 114 2.40 29.96 13.84
CA SER A 114 1.13 30.24 14.50
C SER A 114 1.25 30.54 16.01
N GLY A 115 2.47 30.45 16.55
CA GLY A 115 2.76 30.78 17.96
C GLY A 115 2.73 29.59 18.91
N LEU A 116 2.67 28.34 18.42
CA LEU A 116 2.90 27.17 19.27
C LEU A 116 4.38 27.14 19.70
N GLU A 117 4.61 26.79 20.96
CA GLU A 117 5.96 26.46 21.42
C GLU A 117 6.46 25.18 20.74
N GLU A 118 7.75 25.06 20.50
CA GLU A 118 8.33 23.89 19.81
C GLU A 118 8.02 22.60 20.58
N GLY A 119 8.36 22.59 21.88
CA GLY A 119 8.13 21.46 22.76
C GLY A 119 8.90 20.19 22.36
N ASP A 120 8.72 19.13 23.15
CA ASP A 120 9.29 17.82 22.87
C ASP A 120 8.48 17.07 21.81
N ARG A 121 9.10 16.06 21.20
CA ARG A 121 8.46 15.18 20.23
C ARG A 121 7.35 14.34 20.88
N LEU A 122 6.40 13.85 20.06
CA LEU A 122 5.28 13.04 20.52
C LEU A 122 5.75 11.77 21.25
N GLU A 123 6.79 11.09 20.77
CA GLU A 123 7.37 9.89 21.39
C GLU A 123 7.93 10.13 22.80
N ALA A 124 8.30 11.37 23.10
CA ALA A 124 8.76 11.81 24.43
C ALA A 124 7.61 12.33 25.31
N GLY A 125 6.36 12.21 24.86
CA GLY A 125 5.19 12.74 25.57
C GLY A 125 4.99 14.24 25.39
N GLY A 126 5.62 14.86 24.40
CA GLY A 126 5.50 16.28 24.11
C GLY A 126 4.09 16.72 23.68
N ALA A 127 3.82 18.02 23.79
CA ALA A 127 2.52 18.62 23.46
C ALA A 127 2.62 19.90 22.60
N GLY A 128 3.82 20.27 22.14
CA GLY A 128 4.07 21.47 21.33
C GLY A 128 3.96 21.24 19.83
N ALA A 129 4.55 22.12 19.05
CA ALA A 129 4.56 22.09 17.59
C ALA A 129 5.23 20.82 17.04
N ALA A 130 6.29 20.33 17.71
CA ALA A 130 6.98 19.10 17.32
C ALA A 130 6.07 17.87 17.49
N ALA A 131 5.39 17.74 18.61
CA ALA A 131 4.44 16.65 18.86
C ALA A 131 3.23 16.71 17.90
N TYR A 132 2.73 17.91 17.60
CA TYR A 132 1.66 18.10 16.64
C TYR A 132 2.06 17.65 15.23
N ALA A 133 3.26 18.04 14.79
CA ALA A 133 3.80 17.62 13.49
C ALA A 133 3.99 16.11 13.42
N ASP A 134 4.49 15.47 14.48
CA ASP A 134 4.62 14.00 14.58
C ASP A 134 3.27 13.30 14.51
N ALA A 135 2.24 13.82 15.18
CA ALA A 135 0.88 13.26 15.13
C ALA A 135 0.29 13.32 13.72
N VAL A 136 0.42 14.46 13.02
CA VAL A 136 -0.05 14.59 11.63
C VAL A 136 0.70 13.63 10.71
N ALA A 137 2.04 13.54 10.83
CA ALA A 137 2.85 12.62 10.05
C ALA A 137 2.46 11.15 10.30
N THR A 138 2.14 10.80 11.54
CA THR A 138 1.67 9.45 11.89
C THR A 138 0.35 9.12 11.16
N TYR A 139 -0.61 10.01 11.13
CA TYR A 139 -1.87 9.79 10.42
C TYR A 139 -1.67 9.74 8.91
N LEU A 140 -0.79 10.57 8.34
CA LEU A 140 -0.43 10.49 6.93
C LEU A 140 0.26 9.15 6.60
N GLY A 141 1.17 8.68 7.45
CA GLY A 141 1.80 7.37 7.32
C GLY A 141 0.79 6.21 7.34
N ILE A 142 -0.24 6.28 8.18
CA ILE A 142 -1.35 5.32 8.19
C ILE A 142 -2.10 5.38 6.86
N ALA A 143 -2.33 6.56 6.27
CA ALA A 143 -2.99 6.68 4.97
C ALA A 143 -2.13 6.06 3.86
N VAL A 144 -0.81 6.23 3.86
CA VAL A 144 0.14 5.56 2.93
C VAL A 144 0.11 4.05 3.12
N SER A 145 0.13 3.57 4.36
CA SER A 145 0.00 2.14 4.66
C SER A 145 -1.29 1.54 4.10
N ARG A 146 -2.42 2.25 4.21
CA ARG A 146 -3.68 1.84 3.60
C ARG A 146 -3.65 1.87 2.07
N LEU A 147 -2.95 2.83 1.47
CA LEU A 147 -2.76 2.89 0.02
C LEU A 147 -2.06 1.62 -0.50
N THR A 148 -1.09 1.11 0.25
CA THR A 148 -0.35 -0.12 -0.08
C THR A 148 -1.28 -1.33 -0.27
N ASP A 149 -2.40 -1.39 0.47
CA ASP A 149 -3.39 -2.47 0.39
C ASP A 149 -4.12 -2.53 -0.97
N TYR A 150 -4.09 -1.44 -1.73
CA TYR A 150 -4.69 -1.33 -3.09
C TYR A 150 -3.66 -1.20 -4.21
N SER A 151 -2.37 -1.11 -3.88
CA SER A 151 -1.30 -0.81 -4.83
C SER A 151 -0.29 -1.94 -4.89
N SER A 152 -0.75 -3.16 -5.23
CA SER A 152 0.14 -4.31 -5.43
C SER A 152 -0.23 -5.10 -6.69
N SER A 153 0.73 -5.85 -7.21
CA SER A 153 0.53 -6.73 -8.38
C SER A 153 -0.33 -7.97 -8.09
N ILE A 154 -0.92 -8.04 -6.91
CA ILE A 154 -1.86 -9.09 -6.51
C ILE A 154 -3.25 -8.54 -6.16
N CYS A 155 -3.50 -7.26 -6.39
CA CYS A 155 -4.83 -6.67 -6.31
C CYS A 155 -5.69 -7.13 -7.48
N SER A 156 -6.90 -7.60 -7.24
CA SER A 156 -7.81 -8.05 -8.30
C SER A 156 -8.91 -7.03 -8.58
N TRP A 157 -9.43 -7.07 -9.80
CA TRP A 157 -10.59 -6.28 -10.19
C TRP A 157 -11.90 -6.93 -9.75
N HIS A 158 -12.80 -6.18 -9.13
CA HIS A 158 -14.13 -6.62 -8.80
C HIS A 158 -15.12 -6.17 -9.89
N SER A 159 -15.33 -6.98 -10.92
CA SER A 159 -16.15 -6.63 -12.08
C SER A 159 -17.59 -6.21 -11.72
N GLY A 160 -18.22 -6.88 -10.75
CA GLY A 160 -19.59 -6.54 -10.33
C GLY A 160 -19.77 -5.20 -9.61
N ARG A 161 -18.70 -4.64 -9.03
CA ARG A 161 -18.69 -3.32 -8.36
C ARG A 161 -17.86 -2.30 -9.11
N GLY A 162 -17.05 -2.72 -10.08
CA GLY A 162 -16.13 -1.85 -10.79
C GLY A 162 -15.07 -1.21 -9.89
N VAL A 163 -14.51 -1.95 -8.94
CA VAL A 163 -13.53 -1.45 -7.97
C VAL A 163 -12.35 -2.41 -7.83
N ILE A 164 -11.22 -1.90 -7.40
CA ILE A 164 -10.07 -2.73 -7.02
C ILE A 164 -10.32 -3.32 -5.64
N ARG A 165 -10.00 -4.60 -5.47
CA ARG A 165 -10.03 -5.28 -4.17
C ARG A 165 -8.70 -5.11 -3.47
N ASN A 166 -8.78 -4.81 -2.18
CA ASN A 166 -7.63 -4.82 -1.29
C ASN A 166 -7.12 -6.25 -1.03
N VAL A 167 -5.85 -6.38 -0.66
CA VAL A 167 -5.13 -7.67 -0.58
C VAL A 167 -4.79 -8.06 0.84
N PHE A 168 -4.22 -7.14 1.62
CA PHE A 168 -3.59 -7.47 2.90
C PHE A 168 -4.56 -7.54 4.08
N ALA A 169 -5.87 -7.43 3.83
CA ALA A 169 -6.92 -7.64 4.83
C ALA A 169 -7.02 -9.09 5.34
N ARG A 170 -6.31 -10.02 4.73
CA ARG A 170 -6.30 -11.45 5.09
C ARG A 170 -4.88 -11.91 5.40
N GLN A 171 -4.74 -12.94 6.21
CA GLN A 171 -3.47 -13.61 6.48
C GLN A 171 -2.99 -14.51 5.33
N ALA A 172 -3.53 -14.33 4.14
CA ALA A 172 -3.22 -15.11 2.95
C ALA A 172 -2.79 -14.20 1.81
N ILE A 173 -1.74 -14.60 1.09
CA ILE A 173 -1.25 -13.91 -0.12
C ILE A 173 -1.51 -14.83 -1.32
N PRO A 174 -2.66 -14.69 -1.99
CA PRO A 174 -2.99 -15.49 -3.17
C PRO A 174 -2.15 -15.03 -4.37
N MET A 175 -1.90 -15.92 -5.32
CA MET A 175 -1.41 -15.52 -6.64
C MET A 175 -2.57 -14.97 -7.46
N THR A 176 -2.39 -13.78 -8.01
CA THR A 176 -3.31 -13.12 -8.93
C THR A 176 -2.64 -12.99 -10.28
N TRP A 177 -3.31 -13.41 -11.36
CA TRP A 177 -2.78 -13.39 -12.72
C TRP A 177 -3.27 -12.21 -13.54
N ASP A 178 -4.42 -11.68 -13.17
CA ASP A 178 -5.14 -10.57 -13.79
C ASP A 178 -5.25 -9.41 -12.79
N TYR A 179 -4.11 -8.95 -12.27
CA TYR A 179 -4.12 -7.89 -11.27
C TYR A 179 -4.56 -6.54 -11.89
N ALA A 180 -5.15 -5.72 -11.04
CA ALA A 180 -5.51 -4.35 -11.36
C ALA A 180 -4.56 -3.37 -10.68
N GLU A 181 -4.08 -2.38 -11.42
CA GLU A 181 -3.23 -1.32 -10.89
C GLU A 181 -4.04 -0.04 -10.69
N ALA A 182 -4.03 0.49 -9.47
CA ALA A 182 -4.71 1.73 -9.13
C ALA A 182 -3.88 2.94 -9.54
N ASN A 183 -4.54 3.98 -10.05
CA ASN A 183 -3.93 5.32 -10.10
C ASN A 183 -4.15 6.01 -8.74
N PRO A 184 -3.09 6.22 -7.92
CA PRO A 184 -3.21 6.80 -6.60
C PRO A 184 -3.65 8.28 -6.60
N LEU A 185 -3.54 8.96 -7.74
CA LEU A 185 -3.92 10.36 -7.93
C LEU A 185 -5.34 10.52 -8.50
N SER A 186 -6.04 9.41 -8.77
CA SER A 186 -7.43 9.43 -9.26
C SER A 186 -8.42 9.76 -8.14
N SER A 187 -9.72 9.74 -8.49
CA SER A 187 -10.85 9.79 -7.53
C SER A 187 -11.50 8.43 -7.30
N SER A 188 -10.92 7.35 -7.86
CA SER A 188 -11.47 6.00 -7.79
C SER A 188 -10.93 5.17 -6.61
N SER A 189 -11.33 3.90 -6.54
CA SER A 189 -10.82 2.98 -5.50
C SER A 189 -9.30 2.83 -5.58
N GLY A 190 -8.64 2.91 -4.44
CA GLY A 190 -7.18 2.85 -4.35
C GLY A 190 -6.47 4.19 -4.55
N CYS A 191 -7.20 5.32 -4.60
CA CYS A 191 -6.60 6.65 -4.61
C CYS A 191 -6.18 7.09 -3.20
N PHE A 192 -5.16 7.94 -3.10
CA PHE A 192 -4.63 8.43 -1.82
C PHE A 192 -5.64 9.29 -1.05
N SER A 193 -6.39 10.16 -1.74
CA SER A 193 -7.38 11.02 -1.10
C SER A 193 -8.44 10.22 -0.33
N SER A 194 -8.94 9.13 -0.90
CA SER A 194 -9.89 8.25 -0.20
C SER A 194 -9.27 7.60 1.05
N GLN A 195 -7.98 7.24 1.02
CA GLN A 195 -7.31 6.67 2.20
C GLN A 195 -7.17 7.72 3.30
N LEU A 196 -6.86 8.96 2.92
CA LEU A 196 -6.79 10.08 3.85
C LEU A 196 -8.15 10.39 4.48
N ASP A 197 -9.22 10.41 3.68
CA ASP A 197 -10.59 10.62 4.17
C ASP A 197 -11.01 9.58 5.21
N TRP A 198 -10.64 8.30 5.00
CA TRP A 198 -10.89 7.25 5.97
C TRP A 198 -10.21 7.55 7.31
N VAL A 199 -8.92 7.91 7.29
CA VAL A 199 -8.16 8.27 8.50
C VAL A 199 -8.76 9.49 9.18
N ALA A 200 -9.03 10.56 8.41
CA ALA A 200 -9.63 11.79 8.93
C ALA A 200 -11.01 11.55 9.57
N ASN A 201 -11.84 10.68 8.98
CA ASN A 201 -13.13 10.32 9.54
C ASN A 201 -13.03 9.55 10.86
N VAL A 202 -12.00 8.73 11.05
CA VAL A 202 -11.73 8.06 12.32
C VAL A 202 -11.31 9.09 13.36
N VAL A 203 -10.33 9.95 13.04
CA VAL A 203 -9.85 11.00 13.95
C VAL A 203 -10.97 11.92 14.41
N LYS A 204 -11.87 12.35 13.50
CA LYS A 204 -13.04 13.19 13.84
C LYS A 204 -14.01 12.52 14.81
N LYS A 205 -14.08 11.18 14.82
CA LYS A 205 -14.97 10.42 15.70
C LYS A 205 -14.30 10.00 17.00
N THR A 206 -12.98 10.13 17.10
CA THR A 206 -12.24 9.79 18.31
C THR A 206 -12.44 10.88 19.35
N PRO A 207 -12.83 10.53 20.59
CA PRO A 207 -12.99 11.52 21.67
C PRO A 207 -11.67 12.27 21.93
N ALA A 208 -11.75 13.59 22.08
CA ALA A 208 -10.60 14.42 22.40
C ALA A 208 -10.14 14.29 23.87
N GLN A 209 -10.83 13.50 24.70
CA GLN A 209 -10.50 13.34 26.10
C GLN A 209 -9.33 12.36 26.28
N ASN A 210 -8.28 12.82 26.92
CA ASN A 210 -7.20 11.95 27.37
C ASN A 210 -7.65 11.21 28.64
N ASN A 211 -8.10 9.98 28.50
CA ASN A 211 -8.55 9.12 29.60
C ASN A 211 -7.37 8.37 30.27
N GLY A 212 -6.15 8.92 30.20
CA GLY A 212 -4.96 8.29 30.79
C GLY A 212 -4.48 7.06 30.01
N SER A 213 -4.92 6.89 28.76
CA SER A 213 -4.42 5.81 27.89
C SER A 213 -3.01 6.13 27.39
N SER A 214 -2.14 5.11 27.39
CA SER A 214 -0.81 5.16 26.79
C SER A 214 -0.69 4.13 25.68
N ALA A 215 0.18 4.39 24.71
CA ALA A 215 0.52 3.44 23.66
C ALA A 215 2.03 3.31 23.58
N ASP A 216 2.53 2.09 23.73
CA ASP A 216 3.95 1.77 23.65
C ASP A 216 4.19 0.80 22.49
N GLN A 217 5.33 0.97 21.84
CA GLN A 217 5.80 -0.04 20.91
C GLN A 217 6.42 -1.21 21.66
N ALA A 218 5.85 -2.40 21.53
CA ALA A 218 6.37 -3.61 22.17
C ALA A 218 6.10 -4.84 21.28
N ASP A 219 6.98 -5.84 21.43
CA ASP A 219 6.74 -7.15 20.86
C ASP A 219 5.64 -7.87 21.67
N ALA A 220 4.56 -8.24 21.00
CA ALA A 220 3.42 -8.90 21.62
C ALA A 220 3.78 -10.26 22.26
N SER A 221 4.86 -10.91 21.82
CA SER A 221 5.33 -12.19 22.38
C SER A 221 6.12 -12.02 23.67
N SER A 222 6.68 -10.83 23.91
CA SER A 222 7.52 -10.53 25.08
C SER A 222 6.81 -9.75 26.18
N ARG A 223 5.60 -9.22 25.91
CA ARG A 223 4.87 -8.40 26.86
C ARG A 223 3.91 -9.23 27.70
N LEU A 224 4.15 -9.26 29.02
CA LEU A 224 3.18 -9.76 29.99
C LEU A 224 2.16 -8.64 30.28
N PHE A 225 0.88 -8.90 30.03
CA PHE A 225 -0.20 -8.01 30.45
C PHE A 225 -0.59 -8.35 31.88
N ASP A 226 -0.19 -7.53 32.84
CA ASP A 226 -0.48 -7.75 34.25
C ASP A 226 -1.97 -7.58 34.60
N GLN A 227 -2.76 -6.96 33.74
CA GLN A 227 -4.21 -6.87 33.89
C GLN A 227 -4.89 -6.79 32.52
N CYS A 228 -5.63 -7.83 32.14
CA CYS A 228 -6.71 -7.70 31.17
C CYS A 228 -7.92 -7.10 31.89
N VAL A 229 -8.19 -5.82 31.63
CA VAL A 229 -9.50 -5.26 31.98
C VAL A 229 -10.45 -5.61 30.84
N VAL A 230 -11.42 -6.47 31.11
CA VAL A 230 -12.52 -6.86 30.24
C VAL A 230 -13.53 -5.71 30.18
#